data_2bc3b64cf2a372ee9db38a419e815917
#
_entry.id   2bc3b64cf2a372ee9db38a419e815917
#
_cell.length_a   1.000
_cell.length_b   1.000
_cell.length_c   1.000
_cell.angle_alpha   90.00
_cell.angle_beta   90.00
_cell.angle_gamma   90.00
#
_symmetry.space_group_name_H-M   'P 1'
#
loop_
_entity.id
_entity.type
_entity.pdbx_description
1 polymer ?
#
loop_
_entity_poly.entity_id
_entity_poly.type
_entity_poly.pdbx_seq_one_letter_code
_entity_poly.pdbx_strand_id
1 'polypeptide(L)'
;MHSFFRYLRDHDGVAGSAVTRELGVTWHRERRLIELGVLDQPAHRVLLSTTFPETRKQRCRLATMGPGNGVISHAATIRLHDLEGCHDDDRVHLLCRKGSWPGAPGDIVTHFTRDLSEDDVVDIDGIPVLSVPSTLALLRAHASESATARALISALRKGWSVTEIQRVAQRWQSRGRPGPSFVIEALDRVQREVSASGVNRSKHLVSS
;
A
#
# COMPACT_ATOMS: atom_id res chain seq x y z
N MET A 1 18.46 23.30 -11.19
CA MET A 1 17.28 22.98 -12.02
C MET A 1 17.33 21.58 -12.62
N HIS A 2 18.42 21.14 -13.24
CA HIS A 2 18.51 19.80 -13.82
C HIS A 2 18.28 18.68 -12.80
N SER A 3 18.85 18.78 -11.61
CA SER A 3 18.68 17.83 -10.50
C SER A 3 17.22 17.74 -10.03
N PHE A 4 16.52 18.88 -9.97
CA PHE A 4 15.13 18.93 -9.56
C PHE A 4 14.20 18.23 -10.59
N PHE A 5 14.37 18.51 -11.88
CA PHE A 5 13.56 17.85 -12.91
C PHE A 5 13.87 16.35 -13.02
N ARG A 6 15.12 15.95 -12.76
CA ARG A 6 15.48 14.54 -12.64
C ARG A 6 14.75 13.90 -11.46
N TYR A 7 14.77 14.55 -10.29
CA TYR A 7 14.05 14.10 -9.12
C TYR A 7 12.54 13.92 -9.41
N LEU A 8 11.89 14.91 -10.03
CA LEU A 8 10.48 14.80 -10.41
C LEU A 8 10.22 13.60 -11.32
N ARG A 9 11.09 13.36 -12.30
CA ARG A 9 10.97 12.20 -13.21
C ARG A 9 11.05 10.88 -12.43
N ASP A 10 11.96 10.79 -11.48
CA ASP A 10 12.21 9.57 -10.71
C ASP A 10 11.17 9.38 -9.57
N HIS A 11 10.32 10.41 -9.32
CA HIS A 11 9.30 10.43 -8.26
C HIS A 11 7.90 10.77 -8.79
N ASP A 12 7.54 10.27 -9.96
CA ASP A 12 6.20 10.39 -10.56
C ASP A 12 5.71 11.85 -10.69
N GLY A 13 6.62 12.80 -10.83
CA GLY A 13 6.30 14.22 -10.91
C GLY A 13 6.00 14.92 -9.58
N VAL A 14 6.21 14.27 -8.45
CA VAL A 14 5.85 14.78 -7.11
C VAL A 14 7.10 15.13 -6.31
N ALA A 15 7.09 16.27 -5.64
CA ALA A 15 8.16 16.67 -4.72
C ALA A 15 7.61 17.39 -3.48
N GLY A 16 8.24 17.16 -2.34
CA GLY A 16 8.02 17.96 -1.14
C GLY A 16 8.89 19.23 -1.15
N SER A 17 8.41 20.33 -0.59
CA SER A 17 9.16 21.60 -0.54
C SER A 17 10.51 21.52 0.21
N ALA A 18 10.69 20.53 1.10
CA ALA A 18 11.98 20.30 1.76
C ALA A 18 13.03 19.83 0.73
N VAL A 19 12.73 18.77 0.01
CA VAL A 19 13.58 18.21 -1.05
C VAL A 19 13.82 19.23 -2.16
N THR A 20 12.79 19.99 -2.52
CA THR A 20 12.89 21.04 -3.54
C THR A 20 13.96 22.07 -3.17
N ARG A 21 14.02 22.48 -1.91
CA ARG A 21 15.05 23.41 -1.40
C ARG A 21 16.43 22.78 -1.36
N GLU A 22 16.55 21.53 -0.94
CA GLU A 22 17.81 20.78 -0.96
C GLU A 22 18.39 20.65 -2.37
N LEU A 23 17.52 20.53 -3.38
CA LEU A 23 17.89 20.52 -4.79
C LEU A 23 18.17 21.92 -5.39
N GLY A 24 18.21 22.95 -4.54
CA GLY A 24 18.58 24.32 -4.92
C GLY A 24 17.49 25.12 -5.64
N VAL A 25 16.23 24.69 -5.52
CA VAL A 25 15.09 25.48 -6.02
C VAL A 25 14.66 26.44 -4.93
N THR A 26 14.89 27.73 -5.16
CA THR A 26 14.49 28.80 -4.23
C THR A 26 12.97 29.00 -4.27
N TRP A 27 12.40 29.58 -3.20
CA TRP A 27 10.99 29.91 -3.14
C TRP A 27 10.50 30.78 -4.32
N HIS A 28 11.31 31.76 -4.77
CA HIS A 28 10.99 32.57 -5.94
C HIS A 28 10.89 31.76 -7.24
N ARG A 29 11.78 30.77 -7.41
CA ARG A 29 11.74 29.88 -8.58
C ARG A 29 10.56 28.93 -8.52
N GLU A 30 10.29 28.36 -7.35
CA GLU A 30 9.11 27.52 -7.11
C GLU A 30 7.84 28.27 -7.50
N ARG A 31 7.64 29.46 -6.95
CA ARG A 31 6.50 30.32 -7.27
C ARG A 31 6.42 30.63 -8.77
N ARG A 32 7.55 30.94 -9.39
CA ARG A 32 7.58 31.21 -10.83
C ARG A 32 7.18 30.01 -11.68
N LEU A 33 7.56 28.79 -11.29
CA LEU A 33 7.17 27.56 -11.98
C LEU A 33 5.67 27.28 -11.83
N ILE A 34 5.09 27.61 -10.68
CA ILE A 34 3.64 27.52 -10.45
C ILE A 34 2.91 28.56 -11.32
N GLU A 35 3.33 29.80 -11.34
CA GLU A 35 2.74 30.87 -12.17
C GLU A 35 2.79 30.53 -13.68
N LEU A 36 3.83 29.82 -14.11
CA LEU A 36 3.98 29.36 -15.49
C LEU A 36 3.18 28.08 -15.79
N GLY A 37 2.50 27.51 -14.80
CA GLY A 37 1.74 26.26 -14.97
C GLY A 37 2.61 25.02 -15.18
N VAL A 38 3.91 25.07 -14.88
CA VAL A 38 4.82 23.92 -14.94
C VAL A 38 4.69 23.03 -13.71
N LEU A 39 4.41 23.67 -12.56
CA LEU A 39 4.10 23.00 -11.30
C LEU A 39 2.72 23.42 -10.82
N ASP A 40 2.08 22.54 -10.09
CA ASP A 40 0.92 22.79 -9.25
C ASP A 40 1.27 22.56 -7.79
N GLN A 41 0.47 23.12 -6.88
CA GLN A 41 0.61 22.93 -5.44
C GLN A 41 -0.69 22.37 -4.85
N PRO A 42 -0.95 21.05 -5.02
CA PRO A 42 -2.20 20.44 -4.59
C PRO A 42 -2.40 20.44 -3.08
N ALA A 43 -1.33 20.58 -2.29
CA ALA A 43 -1.38 20.73 -0.84
C ALA A 43 -0.23 21.57 -0.31
N HIS A 44 -0.31 21.98 0.95
CA HIS A 44 0.77 22.73 1.59
C HIS A 44 2.10 21.94 1.54
N ARG A 45 3.13 22.56 0.96
CA ARG A 45 4.48 21.99 0.79
C ARG A 45 4.56 20.77 -0.14
N VAL A 46 3.56 20.53 -0.96
CA VAL A 46 3.56 19.46 -1.96
C VAL A 46 3.48 20.08 -3.35
N LEU A 47 4.43 19.74 -4.19
CA LEU A 47 4.52 20.18 -5.58
C LEU A 47 4.24 19.01 -6.51
N LEU A 48 3.49 19.28 -7.56
CA LEU A 48 3.14 18.35 -8.61
C LEU A 48 3.52 18.95 -9.96
N SER A 49 4.28 18.20 -10.76
CA SER A 49 4.55 18.61 -12.14
C SER A 49 3.33 18.37 -13.03
N THR A 50 2.90 19.38 -13.73
CA THR A 50 1.76 19.32 -14.66
C THR A 50 2.11 18.61 -15.99
N THR A 51 3.40 18.39 -16.24
CA THR A 51 3.89 17.74 -17.48
C THR A 51 3.93 16.20 -17.37
N PHE A 52 3.69 15.64 -16.19
CA PHE A 52 3.61 14.19 -16.00
C PHE A 52 2.16 13.74 -16.09
N PRO A 53 1.91 12.60 -16.77
CA PRO A 53 0.57 12.03 -16.79
C PRO A 53 0.15 11.61 -15.38
N GLU A 54 -1.13 11.79 -15.08
CA GLU A 54 -1.68 11.28 -13.83
C GLU A 54 -1.64 9.76 -13.83
N THR A 55 -0.95 9.20 -12.85
CA THR A 55 -0.88 7.75 -12.65
C THR A 55 -1.38 7.40 -11.25
N ARG A 56 -1.80 6.16 -11.06
CA ARG A 56 -2.16 5.67 -9.73
C ARG A 56 -1.00 5.78 -8.75
N LYS A 57 0.22 5.48 -9.18
CA LYS A 57 1.42 5.58 -8.36
C LYS A 57 1.67 7.02 -7.93
N GLN A 58 1.50 7.98 -8.84
CA GLN A 58 1.55 9.41 -8.51
C GLN A 58 0.51 9.78 -7.45
N ARG A 59 -0.75 9.32 -7.59
CA ARG A 59 -1.81 9.55 -6.59
C ARG A 59 -1.44 8.95 -5.23
N CYS A 60 -0.86 7.74 -5.20
CA CYS A 60 -0.38 7.13 -3.96
C CYS A 60 0.73 7.96 -3.31
N ARG A 61 1.70 8.42 -4.09
CA ARG A 61 2.79 9.29 -3.60
C ARG A 61 2.25 10.60 -3.04
N LEU A 62 1.35 11.28 -3.76
CA LEU A 62 0.69 12.49 -3.29
C LEU A 62 -0.04 12.27 -1.96
N ALA A 63 -0.78 11.17 -1.85
CA ALA A 63 -1.53 10.84 -0.65
C ALA A 63 -0.66 10.70 0.60
N THR A 64 0.57 10.19 0.45
CA THR A 64 1.49 9.98 1.58
C THR A 64 2.28 11.23 1.97
N MET A 65 2.23 12.29 1.17
CA MET A 65 2.94 13.54 1.46
C MET A 65 2.22 14.47 2.45
N GLY A 66 1.04 14.09 2.91
CA GLY A 66 0.33 14.83 3.97
C GLY A 66 1.03 14.75 5.33
N PRO A 67 0.77 15.68 6.24
CA PRO A 67 1.45 15.78 7.53
C PRO A 67 1.16 14.62 8.49
N GLY A 68 0.21 13.76 8.18
CA GLY A 68 -0.24 12.66 9.04
C GLY A 68 0.55 11.37 8.90
N ASN A 69 1.63 11.34 8.14
CA ASN A 69 2.44 10.13 7.88
C ASN A 69 1.56 8.90 7.55
N GLY A 70 0.62 9.09 6.63
CA GLY A 70 -0.28 8.03 6.20
C GLY A 70 0.45 6.98 5.36
N VAL A 71 -0.03 5.76 5.43
CA VAL A 71 0.51 4.59 4.73
C VAL A 71 -0.52 4.11 3.71
N ILE A 72 -0.10 3.84 2.48
CA ILE A 72 -1.01 3.28 1.46
C ILE A 72 -1.52 1.92 1.92
N SER A 73 -2.82 1.71 1.76
CA SER A 73 -3.53 0.55 2.29
C SER A 73 -4.57 -0.03 1.31
N HIS A 74 -5.16 -1.17 1.64
CA HIS A 74 -6.26 -1.83 0.92
C HIS A 74 -5.95 -2.12 -0.57
N ALA A 75 -6.86 -1.77 -1.49
CA ALA A 75 -6.75 -2.10 -2.91
C ALA A 75 -5.50 -1.53 -3.60
N ALA A 76 -5.06 -0.35 -3.22
CA ALA A 76 -3.87 0.28 -3.80
C ALA A 76 -2.59 -0.50 -3.49
N THR A 77 -2.49 -1.09 -2.29
CA THR A 77 -1.33 -1.90 -1.89
C THR A 77 -1.21 -3.19 -2.69
N ILE A 78 -2.33 -3.83 -3.05
CA ILE A 78 -2.34 -5.04 -3.87
C ILE A 78 -1.61 -4.79 -5.20
N ARG A 79 -1.85 -3.65 -5.82
CA ARG A 79 -1.19 -3.28 -7.08
C ARG A 79 0.27 -2.88 -6.89
N LEU A 80 0.59 -2.15 -5.82
CA LEU A 80 1.98 -1.75 -5.53
C LEU A 80 2.87 -2.95 -5.20
N HIS A 81 2.30 -4.01 -4.59
CA HIS A 81 2.98 -5.29 -4.38
C HIS A 81 2.88 -6.25 -5.57
N ASP A 82 2.27 -5.81 -6.68
CA ASP A 82 2.04 -6.63 -7.86
C ASP A 82 1.33 -7.95 -7.51
N LEU A 83 0.29 -7.88 -6.67
CA LEU A 83 -0.58 -9.00 -6.32
C LEU A 83 -1.85 -8.99 -7.18
N GLU A 84 -2.42 -10.17 -7.40
CA GLU A 84 -3.72 -10.33 -8.06
C GLU A 84 -4.87 -10.05 -7.07
N GLY A 85 -6.07 -9.73 -7.57
CA GLY A 85 -7.31 -9.85 -6.80
C GLY A 85 -8.07 -8.57 -6.51
N CYS A 86 -7.51 -7.39 -6.68
CA CYS A 86 -8.24 -6.15 -6.38
C CYS A 86 -8.14 -5.15 -7.51
N HIS A 87 -9.20 -5.03 -8.31
CA HIS A 87 -9.25 -4.13 -9.46
C HIS A 87 -10.36 -3.07 -9.38
N ASP A 88 -11.30 -3.22 -8.43
CA ASP A 88 -12.59 -2.54 -8.47
C ASP A 88 -12.63 -1.19 -7.74
N ASP A 89 -11.63 -0.84 -6.93
CA ASP A 89 -11.56 0.45 -6.26
C ASP A 89 -10.41 1.30 -6.81
N ASP A 90 -10.78 2.41 -7.44
CA ASP A 90 -9.83 3.34 -8.07
C ASP A 90 -9.33 4.41 -7.10
N ARG A 91 -9.95 4.52 -5.92
CA ARG A 91 -9.56 5.46 -4.89
C ARG A 91 -8.28 5.04 -4.20
N VAL A 92 -7.57 6.03 -3.70
CA VAL A 92 -6.41 5.78 -2.83
C VAL A 92 -6.87 5.65 -1.39
N HIS A 93 -6.56 4.54 -0.76
CA HIS A 93 -6.83 4.28 0.65
C HIS A 93 -5.58 4.55 1.47
N LEU A 94 -5.69 5.44 2.45
CA LEU A 94 -4.63 5.83 3.36
C LEU A 94 -4.95 5.35 4.78
N LEU A 95 -4.04 4.63 5.41
CA LEU A 95 -4.14 4.24 6.81
C LEU A 95 -3.27 5.17 7.65
N CYS A 96 -3.89 5.81 8.62
CA CYS A 96 -3.24 6.75 9.52
C CYS A 96 -3.34 6.28 10.97
N ARG A 97 -2.40 6.69 11.81
CA ARG A 97 -2.54 6.52 13.27
C ARG A 97 -3.70 7.37 13.77
N LYS A 98 -4.47 6.86 14.72
CA LYS A 98 -5.55 7.62 15.34
C LYS A 98 -5.00 8.88 16.01
N GLY A 99 -5.61 10.03 15.67
CA GLY A 99 -5.16 11.35 16.11
C GLY A 99 -4.24 12.08 15.14
N SER A 100 -3.80 11.43 14.06
CA SER A 100 -3.10 12.11 12.97
C SER A 100 -4.08 12.88 12.09
N TRP A 101 -3.57 13.97 11.48
CA TRP A 101 -4.31 14.72 10.45
C TRP A 101 -3.71 14.37 9.07
N PRO A 102 -4.42 13.66 8.21
CA PRO A 102 -3.86 13.20 6.94
C PRO A 102 -3.51 14.36 6.00
N GLY A 103 -4.36 15.40 5.92
CA GLY A 103 -4.11 16.59 5.09
C GLY A 103 -3.71 16.28 3.64
N ALA A 104 -4.05 15.09 3.17
CA ALA A 104 -3.62 14.60 1.87
C ALA A 104 -4.52 15.17 0.77
N PRO A 105 -3.95 15.58 -0.37
CA PRO A 105 -4.72 16.08 -1.49
C PRO A 105 -5.38 14.94 -2.28
N GLY A 106 -6.53 15.22 -2.89
CA GLY A 106 -7.21 14.33 -3.82
C GLY A 106 -8.36 13.52 -3.20
N ASP A 107 -8.93 12.61 -4.00
CA ASP A 107 -9.99 11.71 -3.58
C ASP A 107 -9.39 10.51 -2.82
N ILE A 108 -9.25 10.68 -1.50
CA ILE A 108 -8.58 9.74 -0.61
C ILE A 108 -9.55 9.25 0.45
N VAL A 109 -9.62 7.94 0.59
CA VAL A 109 -10.34 7.30 1.70
C VAL A 109 -9.38 7.09 2.86
N THR A 110 -9.56 7.86 3.94
CA THR A 110 -8.70 7.75 5.11
C THR A 110 -9.28 6.82 6.15
N HIS A 111 -8.46 5.88 6.61
CA HIS A 111 -8.74 4.96 7.69
C HIS A 111 -7.85 5.29 8.90
N PHE A 112 -8.36 5.03 10.10
CA PHE A 112 -7.62 5.29 11.34
C PHE A 112 -7.48 4.03 12.17
N THR A 113 -6.27 3.79 12.69
CA THR A 113 -6.00 2.69 13.61
C THR A 113 -5.07 3.13 14.74
N ARG A 114 -5.09 2.39 15.85
CA ARG A 114 -4.10 2.50 16.94
C ARG A 114 -3.00 1.45 16.83
N ASP A 115 -3.21 0.44 15.99
CA ASP A 115 -2.44 -0.81 15.98
C ASP A 115 -1.34 -0.83 14.89
N LEU A 116 -1.15 0.26 14.15
CA LEU A 116 -0.11 0.36 13.13
C LEU A 116 1.28 0.37 13.78
N SER A 117 2.10 -0.62 13.47
CA SER A 117 3.51 -0.70 13.87
C SER A 117 4.43 -0.37 12.69
N GLU A 118 5.72 -0.16 12.98
CA GLU A 118 6.73 0.06 11.93
C GLU A 118 6.91 -1.18 11.06
N ASP A 119 6.81 -2.38 11.64
CA ASP A 119 6.87 -3.66 10.90
C ASP A 119 5.72 -3.86 9.91
N ASP A 120 4.65 -3.06 10.02
CA ASP A 120 3.55 -3.09 9.06
C ASP A 120 3.84 -2.30 7.79
N VAL A 121 4.89 -1.49 7.78
CA VAL A 121 5.16 -0.53 6.71
C VAL A 121 6.42 -0.94 5.96
N VAL A 122 6.33 -0.95 4.65
CA VAL A 122 7.46 -1.11 3.75
C VAL A 122 7.53 0.09 2.81
N ASP A 123 8.71 0.40 2.33
CA ASP A 123 8.91 1.41 1.31
C ASP A 123 8.89 0.76 -0.09
N ILE A 124 8.05 1.30 -0.97
CA ILE A 124 8.06 0.94 -2.39
C ILE A 124 8.32 2.21 -3.18
N ASP A 125 9.53 2.35 -3.69
CA ASP A 125 9.98 3.51 -4.46
C ASP A 125 9.74 4.85 -3.74
N GLY A 126 9.98 4.92 -2.44
CA GLY A 126 9.75 6.12 -1.62
C GLY A 126 8.27 6.39 -1.27
N ILE A 127 7.40 5.39 -1.42
CA ILE A 127 6.00 5.44 -0.98
C ILE A 127 5.85 4.49 0.22
N PRO A 128 5.44 4.96 1.40
CA PRO A 128 5.13 4.09 2.52
C PRO A 128 3.85 3.29 2.25
N VAL A 129 3.97 1.98 2.25
CA VAL A 129 2.92 1.02 1.89
C VAL A 129 2.78 -0.01 2.99
N LEU A 130 1.57 -0.48 3.28
CA LEU A 130 1.40 -1.64 4.16
C LEU A 130 2.11 -2.86 3.59
N SER A 131 2.78 -3.62 4.44
CA SER A 131 3.37 -4.91 4.10
C SER A 131 2.29 -5.87 3.56
N VAL A 132 2.70 -6.88 2.78
CA VAL A 132 1.75 -7.86 2.21
C VAL A 132 0.92 -8.56 3.29
N PRO A 133 1.50 -9.06 4.41
CA PRO A 133 0.71 -9.68 5.46
C PRO A 133 -0.33 -8.73 6.08
N SER A 134 0.05 -7.49 6.37
CA SER A 134 -0.86 -6.48 6.94
C SER A 134 -1.94 -6.05 5.94
N THR A 135 -1.58 -5.94 4.67
CA THR A 135 -2.53 -5.69 3.58
C THR A 135 -3.59 -6.77 3.52
N LEU A 136 -3.20 -8.03 3.48
CA LEU A 136 -4.14 -9.17 3.44
C LEU A 136 -5.08 -9.18 4.64
N ALA A 137 -4.55 -8.92 5.84
CA ALA A 137 -5.34 -8.87 7.07
C ALA A 137 -6.43 -7.77 7.04
N LEU A 138 -6.19 -6.65 6.37
CA LEU A 138 -7.12 -5.51 6.35
C LEU A 138 -7.99 -5.45 5.08
N LEU A 139 -7.62 -6.18 4.03
CA LEU A 139 -8.21 -6.05 2.70
C LEU A 139 -9.73 -6.30 2.69
N ARG A 140 -10.20 -7.31 3.45
CA ARG A 140 -11.60 -7.76 3.48
C ARG A 140 -12.58 -6.67 3.95
N ALA A 141 -12.10 -5.64 4.63
CA ALA A 141 -12.95 -4.51 5.04
C ALA A 141 -13.53 -3.72 3.84
N HIS A 142 -12.84 -3.75 2.69
CA HIS A 142 -13.19 -2.97 1.50
C HIS A 142 -13.11 -3.79 0.20
N ALA A 143 -12.90 -5.10 0.29
CA ALA A 143 -12.86 -6.00 -0.85
C ALA A 143 -13.78 -7.22 -0.64
N SER A 144 -14.21 -7.83 -1.71
CA SER A 144 -14.97 -9.08 -1.66
C SER A 144 -14.12 -10.25 -1.15
N GLU A 145 -14.77 -11.32 -0.70
CA GLU A 145 -14.06 -12.56 -0.31
C GLU A 145 -13.24 -13.12 -1.46
N SER A 146 -13.80 -13.14 -2.66
CA SER A 146 -13.12 -13.65 -3.85
C SER A 146 -11.87 -12.82 -4.19
N ALA A 147 -11.95 -11.50 -4.06
CA ALA A 147 -10.81 -10.61 -4.27
C ALA A 147 -9.71 -10.84 -3.21
N THR A 148 -10.09 -10.95 -1.94
CA THR A 148 -9.16 -11.24 -0.84
C THR A 148 -8.52 -12.62 -1.00
N ALA A 149 -9.30 -13.63 -1.38
CA ALA A 149 -8.77 -14.98 -1.63
C ALA A 149 -7.76 -14.97 -2.79
N ARG A 150 -8.04 -14.29 -3.90
CA ARG A 150 -7.09 -14.16 -5.01
C ARG A 150 -5.79 -13.48 -4.58
N ALA A 151 -5.88 -12.41 -3.80
CA ALA A 151 -4.71 -11.71 -3.28
C ALA A 151 -3.87 -12.63 -2.38
N LEU A 152 -4.51 -13.39 -1.50
CA LEU A 152 -3.84 -14.37 -0.65
C LEU A 152 -3.13 -15.46 -1.48
N ILE A 153 -3.81 -16.05 -2.46
CA ILE A 153 -3.22 -17.06 -3.35
C ILE A 153 -2.03 -16.46 -4.12
N SER A 154 -2.18 -15.24 -4.64
CA SER A 154 -1.10 -14.53 -5.34
C SER A 154 0.12 -14.32 -4.44
N ALA A 155 -0.08 -13.92 -3.19
CA ALA A 155 0.99 -13.75 -2.20
C ALA A 155 1.71 -15.08 -1.93
N LEU A 156 0.97 -16.16 -1.73
CA LEU A 156 1.53 -17.50 -1.50
C LEU A 156 2.34 -17.99 -2.71
N ARG A 157 1.86 -17.77 -3.93
CA ARG A 157 2.59 -18.08 -5.18
C ARG A 157 3.89 -17.28 -5.31
N LYS A 158 3.94 -16.07 -4.79
CA LYS A 158 5.14 -15.23 -4.73
C LYS A 158 6.09 -15.60 -3.59
N GLY A 159 5.79 -16.65 -2.83
CA GLY A 159 6.64 -17.20 -1.77
C GLY A 159 6.47 -16.55 -0.39
N TRP A 160 5.41 -15.79 -0.16
CA TRP A 160 5.12 -15.27 1.18
C TRP A 160 4.79 -16.41 2.15
N SER A 161 5.37 -16.34 3.34
CA SER A 161 5.22 -17.37 4.35
C SER A 161 3.80 -17.41 4.92
N VAL A 162 3.19 -18.61 4.89
CA VAL A 162 1.90 -18.88 5.55
C VAL A 162 1.95 -18.48 7.02
N THR A 163 3.02 -18.89 7.73
CA THR A 163 3.20 -18.63 9.17
C THR A 163 3.28 -17.12 9.45
N GLU A 164 3.98 -16.37 8.60
CA GLU A 164 4.09 -14.92 8.76
C GLU A 164 2.76 -14.21 8.52
N ILE A 165 2.06 -14.55 7.44
CA ILE A 165 0.73 -13.99 7.15
C ILE A 165 -0.23 -14.30 8.30
N GLN A 166 -0.23 -15.53 8.80
CA GLN A 166 -1.10 -15.95 9.91
C GLN A 166 -0.77 -15.19 11.21
N ARG A 167 0.51 -15.07 11.55
CA ARG A 167 0.97 -14.30 12.73
C ARG A 167 0.54 -12.84 12.67
N VAL A 168 0.70 -12.20 11.52
CA VAL A 168 0.30 -10.80 11.33
C VAL A 168 -1.22 -10.67 11.35
N ALA A 169 -1.97 -11.57 10.71
CA ALA A 169 -3.42 -11.58 10.76
C ALA A 169 -3.94 -11.73 12.20
N GLN A 170 -3.34 -12.63 13.01
CA GLN A 170 -3.67 -12.77 14.43
C GLN A 170 -3.44 -11.49 15.22
N ARG A 171 -2.34 -10.78 14.97
CA ARG A 171 -2.05 -9.49 15.63
C ARG A 171 -3.08 -8.40 15.25
N TRP A 172 -3.54 -8.39 13.98
CA TRP A 172 -4.59 -7.48 13.54
C TRP A 172 -5.99 -7.90 13.98
N GLN A 173 -6.16 -9.09 14.54
CA GLN A 173 -7.45 -9.60 14.97
C GLN A 173 -7.99 -8.77 16.14
N SER A 174 -9.12 -8.13 15.93
CA SER A 174 -9.84 -7.38 16.95
C SER A 174 -11.34 -7.42 16.65
N ARG A 175 -12.15 -7.12 17.67
CA ARG A 175 -13.61 -7.15 17.53
C ARG A 175 -14.09 -6.26 16.39
N GLY A 176 -14.86 -6.80 15.47
CA GLY A 176 -15.46 -6.07 14.35
C GLY A 176 -14.57 -5.95 13.09
N ARG A 177 -13.40 -6.60 13.06
CA ARG A 177 -12.56 -6.69 11.85
C ARG A 177 -12.73 -8.04 11.16
N PRO A 178 -13.44 -8.11 10.02
CA PRO A 178 -13.70 -9.39 9.35
C PRO A 178 -12.48 -9.95 8.61
N GLY A 179 -11.53 -9.09 8.21
CA GLY A 179 -10.40 -9.47 7.37
C GLY A 179 -9.45 -10.47 7.99
N PRO A 180 -8.95 -10.25 9.21
CA PRO A 180 -8.02 -11.17 9.86
C PRO A 180 -8.57 -12.58 10.02
N SER A 181 -9.81 -12.72 10.49
CA SER A 181 -10.46 -14.03 10.67
C SER A 181 -10.60 -14.77 9.35
N PHE A 182 -11.01 -14.08 8.29
CA PHE A 182 -11.10 -14.66 6.95
C PHE A 182 -9.74 -15.21 6.47
N VAL A 183 -8.67 -14.44 6.63
CA VAL A 183 -7.32 -14.86 6.20
C VAL A 183 -6.85 -16.08 7.00
N ILE A 184 -7.04 -16.09 8.31
CA ILE A 184 -6.67 -17.22 9.18
C ILE A 184 -7.43 -18.49 8.75
N GLU A 185 -8.74 -18.42 8.60
CA GLU A 185 -9.57 -19.55 8.17
C GLU A 185 -9.17 -20.08 6.77
N ALA A 186 -8.86 -19.18 5.84
CA ALA A 186 -8.40 -19.54 4.51
C ALA A 186 -7.05 -20.28 4.55
N LEU A 187 -6.10 -19.79 5.34
CA LEU A 187 -4.79 -20.43 5.52
C LEU A 187 -4.91 -21.80 6.20
N ASP A 188 -5.73 -21.93 7.23
CA ASP A 188 -5.98 -23.20 7.92
C ASP A 188 -6.60 -24.24 6.98
N ARG A 189 -7.42 -23.81 6.03
CA ARG A 189 -7.98 -24.69 4.98
C ARG A 189 -6.89 -25.18 4.04
N VAL A 190 -6.06 -24.28 3.54
CA VAL A 190 -4.92 -24.63 2.67
C VAL A 190 -3.97 -25.60 3.37
N GLN A 191 -3.62 -25.37 4.61
CA GLN A 191 -2.73 -26.27 5.38
C GLN A 191 -3.34 -27.67 5.57
N ARG A 192 -4.64 -27.76 5.86
CA ARG A 192 -5.33 -29.05 5.98
C ARG A 192 -5.33 -29.83 4.67
N GLU A 193 -5.60 -29.16 3.54
CA GLU A 193 -5.60 -29.80 2.22
C GLU A 193 -4.20 -30.32 1.83
N VAL A 194 -3.15 -29.53 2.09
CA VAL A 194 -1.77 -29.95 1.86
C VAL A 194 -1.40 -31.17 2.73
N SER A 195 -1.75 -31.15 4.01
CA SER A 195 -1.49 -32.24 4.93
C SER A 195 -2.24 -33.52 4.53
N ALA A 196 -3.51 -33.40 4.12
CA ALA A 196 -4.30 -34.53 3.64
C ALA A 196 -3.74 -35.13 2.34
N SER A 197 -3.27 -34.29 1.42
CA SER A 197 -2.66 -34.71 0.15
C SER A 197 -1.29 -35.39 0.37
N GLY A 198 -0.51 -34.93 1.34
CA GLY A 198 0.78 -35.51 1.72
C GLY A 198 0.63 -36.91 2.33
N VAL A 199 -0.40 -37.14 3.15
CA VAL A 199 -0.71 -38.46 3.74
C VAL A 199 -1.13 -39.46 2.68
N ASN A 200 -1.85 -39.05 1.62
CA ASN A 200 -2.24 -39.95 0.53
C ASN A 200 -1.04 -40.38 -0.34
N ARG A 201 -0.05 -39.51 -0.57
CA ARG A 201 1.17 -39.92 -1.31
C ARG A 201 2.00 -40.96 -0.56
N SER A 202 2.08 -40.88 0.76
CA SER A 202 2.83 -41.83 1.56
C SER A 202 2.16 -43.25 1.61
N LYS A 203 0.85 -43.34 1.48
CA LYS A 203 0.13 -44.60 1.45
C LYS A 203 0.28 -45.38 0.15
N HIS A 204 0.52 -44.74 -0.98
CA HIS A 204 0.74 -45.38 -2.27
C HIS A 204 2.18 -45.90 -2.48
N LEU A 205 3.15 -45.48 -1.66
CA LEU A 205 4.54 -45.93 -1.72
C LEU A 205 4.83 -47.16 -0.82
N VAL A 206 3.89 -47.58 -0.01
CA VAL A 206 4.04 -48.73 0.92
C VAL A 206 3.31 -49.99 0.41
N SER A 207 2.64 -49.94 -0.75
CA SER A 207 1.88 -51.04 -1.35
C SER A 207 2.46 -51.53 -2.70
N SER A 208 3.77 -51.49 -2.84
CA SER A 208 4.46 -52.09 -4.02
C SER A 208 5.57 -52.98 -3.58
#